data_6e7c078739db311f57993561a25a8f19
#
_entry.id   6e7c078739db311f57993561a25a8f19
#
_cell.length_a   1.000
_cell.length_b   1.000
_cell.length_c   1.000
_cell.angle_alpha   90.00
_cell.angle_beta   90.00
_cell.angle_gamma   90.00
#
_symmetry.space_group_name_H-M   'P 1'
#
loop_
_entity.id
_entity.type
_entity.pdbx_description
1 polymer ?
#
loop_
_entity_poly.entity_id
_entity_poly.type
_entity_poly.pdbx_seq_one_letter_code
_entity_poly.pdbx_strand_id
1 'polypeptide(L)'
;MKARGRVTGLEIPFRAEYPIISFEIQASPEDLEKYKNKDLDISFVQHRARRSLDANACLWACLGDIAKAINQDNWSVYLFMLERYGKFTHILVKPEVVEAVRLQWRETKIVGETQIDGKPMVQMLCFFGSSTYDSAEFSRLLNGVISEMQDMHLEVPASAEMKAILASLEKKE
;
A
#
# COMPACT_ATOMS: atom_id res chain seq x y z
N MET A 1 -15.63 1.56 21.06
CA MET A 1 -15.20 0.18 20.73
C MET A 1 -14.73 0.13 19.28
N LYS A 2 -13.67 -0.59 18.98
CA LYS A 2 -13.29 -0.96 17.60
C LYS A 2 -13.39 -2.49 17.50
N ALA A 3 -14.11 -2.98 16.51
CA ALA A 3 -14.25 -4.41 16.28
C ALA A 3 -14.10 -4.72 14.78
N ARG A 4 -13.70 -5.95 14.47
CA ARG A 4 -13.73 -6.46 13.08
C ARG A 4 -15.10 -7.08 12.83
N GLY A 5 -15.56 -6.98 11.59
CA GLY A 5 -16.81 -7.60 11.21
C GLY A 5 -16.95 -7.72 9.70
N ARG A 6 -18.01 -8.33 9.30
CA ARG A 6 -18.44 -8.48 7.91
C ARG A 6 -19.85 -7.96 7.77
N VAL A 7 -20.14 -7.24 6.69
CA VAL A 7 -21.52 -6.95 6.31
C VAL A 7 -22.18 -8.25 5.85
N THR A 8 -23.24 -8.68 6.48
CA THR A 8 -23.97 -9.92 6.19
C THR A 8 -25.31 -9.67 5.52
N GLY A 9 -25.85 -8.45 5.63
CA GLY A 9 -27.10 -8.10 4.99
C GLY A 9 -27.23 -6.60 4.76
N LEU A 10 -27.94 -6.25 3.70
CA LEU A 10 -28.40 -4.91 3.39
C LEU A 10 -29.86 -5.01 2.99
N GLU A 11 -30.73 -4.42 3.78
CA GLU A 11 -32.18 -4.40 3.56
C GLU A 11 -32.64 -2.97 3.36
N ILE A 12 -33.47 -2.75 2.35
CA ILE A 12 -34.14 -1.48 2.11
C ILE A 12 -35.65 -1.75 2.30
N PRO A 13 -36.18 -1.64 3.53
CA PRO A 13 -37.56 -1.95 3.77
C PRO A 13 -38.47 -0.97 3.00
N PHE A 14 -39.59 -1.49 2.47
CA PHE A 14 -40.57 -0.67 1.76
C PHE A 14 -41.14 0.40 2.69
N ARG A 15 -40.98 1.67 2.33
CA ARG A 15 -41.36 2.87 3.14
C ARG A 15 -40.48 3.16 4.36
N ALA A 16 -39.34 2.50 4.54
CA ALA A 16 -38.40 2.92 5.57
C ALA A 16 -37.62 4.16 5.10
N GLU A 17 -37.38 5.07 6.03
CA GLU A 17 -36.58 6.28 5.77
C GLU A 17 -35.09 5.94 5.60
N TYR A 18 -34.64 4.87 6.25
CA TYR A 18 -33.24 4.47 6.26
C TYR A 18 -33.05 2.98 5.95
N PRO A 19 -31.95 2.59 5.27
CA PRO A 19 -31.58 1.19 5.07
C PRO A 19 -31.13 0.54 6.38
N ILE A 20 -31.34 -0.76 6.50
CA ILE A 20 -30.82 -1.58 7.60
C ILE A 20 -29.59 -2.34 7.11
N ILE A 21 -28.48 -2.22 7.84
CA ILE A 21 -27.25 -2.96 7.55
C ILE A 21 -26.97 -3.91 8.71
N SER A 22 -26.85 -5.19 8.39
CA SER A 22 -26.51 -6.24 9.34
C SER A 22 -25.03 -6.58 9.29
N PHE A 23 -24.44 -6.81 10.46
CA PHE A 23 -23.03 -7.15 10.62
C PHE A 23 -22.86 -8.40 11.47
N GLU A 24 -21.94 -9.26 11.06
CA GLU A 24 -21.29 -10.23 11.92
C GLU A 24 -20.05 -9.56 12.53
N ILE A 25 -20.00 -9.45 13.86
CA ILE A 25 -18.95 -8.68 14.56
C ILE A 25 -18.16 -9.61 15.47
N GLN A 26 -16.84 -9.51 15.42
CA GLN A 26 -15.91 -10.20 16.32
C GLN A 26 -15.83 -9.45 17.67
N ALA A 27 -16.86 -9.60 18.49
CA ALA A 27 -16.96 -9.05 19.84
C ALA A 27 -17.80 -9.97 20.72
N SER A 28 -17.60 -9.90 22.04
CA SER A 28 -18.45 -10.65 22.97
C SER A 28 -19.87 -10.08 23.02
N PRO A 29 -20.90 -10.91 23.22
CA PRO A 29 -22.27 -10.41 23.37
C PRO A 29 -22.41 -9.38 24.51
N GLU A 30 -21.69 -9.58 25.62
CA GLU A 30 -21.71 -8.67 26.77
C GLU A 30 -21.15 -7.29 26.41
N ASP A 31 -20.14 -7.24 25.54
CA ASP A 31 -19.58 -5.98 25.05
C ASP A 31 -20.54 -5.22 24.13
N LEU A 32 -21.41 -5.92 23.43
CA LEU A 32 -22.39 -5.33 22.53
C LEU A 32 -23.68 -4.89 23.27
N GLU A 33 -24.07 -5.60 24.33
CA GLU A 33 -25.33 -5.31 25.08
C GLU A 33 -25.40 -3.87 25.62
N LYS A 34 -24.23 -3.31 26.01
CA LYS A 34 -24.14 -1.91 26.49
C LYS A 34 -24.48 -0.85 25.44
N TYR A 35 -24.51 -1.22 24.16
CA TYR A 35 -24.85 -0.33 23.05
C TYR A 35 -26.27 -0.48 22.54
N LYS A 36 -27.02 -1.47 23.04
CA LYS A 36 -28.41 -1.73 22.67
C LYS A 36 -29.25 -0.50 22.90
N ASN A 37 -30.12 -0.15 21.96
CA ASN A 37 -31.03 1.00 21.98
C ASN A 37 -30.31 2.36 22.18
N LYS A 38 -29.09 2.50 21.76
CA LYS A 38 -28.33 3.78 21.76
C LYS A 38 -28.06 4.23 20.35
N ASP A 39 -28.11 5.54 20.15
CA ASP A 39 -27.60 6.15 18.94
C ASP A 39 -26.06 6.06 18.91
N LEU A 40 -25.51 5.67 17.77
CA LEU A 40 -24.08 5.43 17.61
C LEU A 40 -23.57 6.10 16.34
N ASP A 41 -22.41 6.73 16.42
CA ASP A 41 -21.62 7.08 15.24
C ASP A 41 -20.86 5.85 14.75
N ILE A 42 -21.19 5.37 13.54
CA ILE A 42 -20.61 4.16 12.96
C ILE A 42 -19.73 4.51 11.79
N SER A 43 -18.47 4.10 11.84
CA SER A 43 -17.50 4.28 10.76
C SER A 43 -17.06 2.92 10.19
N PHE A 44 -17.12 2.78 8.87
CA PHE A 44 -16.71 1.58 8.16
C PHE A 44 -15.39 1.85 7.43
N VAL A 45 -14.38 1.04 7.71
CA VAL A 45 -13.12 1.04 6.99
C VAL A 45 -12.86 -0.38 6.49
N GLN A 46 -12.62 -0.54 5.20
CA GLN A 46 -12.27 -1.84 4.65
C GLN A 46 -11.06 -2.40 5.39
N HIS A 47 -11.24 -3.59 6.01
CA HIS A 47 -10.14 -4.27 6.65
C HIS A 47 -9.12 -4.69 5.59
N ARG A 48 -7.94 -4.10 5.63
CA ARG A 48 -6.77 -4.57 4.89
C ARG A 48 -5.90 -5.36 5.86
N ALA A 49 -5.52 -6.57 5.48
CA ALA A 49 -4.54 -7.32 6.27
C ALA A 49 -3.30 -6.44 6.43
N ARG A 50 -2.93 -6.14 7.69
CA ARG A 50 -1.69 -5.43 7.94
C ARG A 50 -0.55 -6.34 7.51
N ARG A 51 0.43 -5.78 6.81
CA ARG A 51 1.71 -6.44 6.60
C ARG A 51 2.27 -6.88 7.94
N SER A 52 2.90 -8.04 7.98
CA SER A 52 3.64 -8.40 9.17
C SER A 52 4.81 -7.42 9.34
N LEU A 53 5.17 -7.14 10.58
CA LEU A 53 6.38 -6.37 10.90
C LEU A 53 7.62 -7.03 10.29
N ASP A 54 7.60 -8.36 10.19
CA ASP A 54 8.70 -9.18 9.66
C ASP A 54 8.87 -8.96 8.13
N ALA A 55 7.78 -8.87 7.36
CA ALA A 55 7.87 -8.60 5.93
C ALA A 55 8.50 -7.22 5.63
N ASN A 56 8.15 -6.21 6.44
CA ASN A 56 8.77 -4.89 6.31
C ASN A 56 10.24 -4.90 6.75
N ALA A 57 10.57 -5.59 7.85
CA ALA A 57 11.95 -5.75 8.30
C ALA A 57 12.79 -6.50 7.24
N CYS A 58 12.20 -7.52 6.61
CA CYS A 58 12.85 -8.26 5.52
C CYS A 58 13.14 -7.36 4.30
N LEU A 59 12.19 -6.53 3.87
CA LEU A 59 12.42 -5.56 2.80
C LEU A 59 13.63 -4.68 3.12
N TRP A 60 13.69 -4.10 4.32
CA TRP A 60 14.78 -3.21 4.71
C TRP A 60 16.12 -3.93 4.87
N ALA A 61 16.14 -5.20 5.28
CA ALA A 61 17.35 -6.03 5.30
C ALA A 61 17.88 -6.25 3.87
N CYS A 62 17.01 -6.66 2.94
CA CYS A 62 17.37 -6.82 1.53
C CYS A 62 17.91 -5.53 0.91
N LEU A 63 17.24 -4.40 1.14
CA LEU A 63 17.71 -3.08 0.67
C LEU A 63 19.07 -2.73 1.26
N GLY A 64 19.31 -3.05 2.54
CA GLY A 64 20.59 -2.83 3.20
C GLY A 64 21.74 -3.65 2.61
N ASP A 65 21.48 -4.88 2.21
CA ASP A 65 22.48 -5.74 1.60
C ASP A 65 22.78 -5.30 0.16
N ILE A 66 21.78 -4.89 -0.62
CA ILE A 66 22.00 -4.25 -1.93
C ILE A 66 22.80 -2.95 -1.77
N ALA A 67 22.42 -2.10 -0.82
CA ALA A 67 23.09 -0.83 -0.57
C ALA A 67 24.57 -0.99 -0.25
N LYS A 68 24.92 -1.97 0.59
CA LYS A 68 26.33 -2.33 0.87
C LYS A 68 27.06 -2.80 -0.39
N ALA A 69 26.41 -3.66 -1.20
CA ALA A 69 27.04 -4.22 -2.40
C ALA A 69 27.36 -3.15 -3.46
N ILE A 70 26.52 -2.12 -3.59
CA ILE A 70 26.72 -1.05 -4.57
C ILE A 70 27.31 0.24 -3.97
N ASN A 71 27.67 0.21 -2.69
CA ASN A 71 28.21 1.35 -1.94
C ASN A 71 27.32 2.60 -1.99
N GLN A 72 26.01 2.39 -1.74
CA GLN A 72 25.00 3.43 -1.67
C GLN A 72 24.31 3.42 -0.29
N ASP A 73 23.54 4.46 0.02
CA ASP A 73 22.70 4.46 1.22
C ASP A 73 21.37 3.71 0.98
N ASN A 74 20.79 3.19 2.06
CA ASN A 74 19.56 2.39 2.01
C ASN A 74 18.38 3.17 1.42
N TRP A 75 18.34 4.49 1.63
CA TRP A 75 17.24 5.32 1.16
C TRP A 75 17.28 5.50 -0.35
N SER A 76 18.44 5.77 -0.91
CA SER A 76 18.64 5.87 -2.36
C SER A 76 18.28 4.56 -3.06
N VAL A 77 18.69 3.41 -2.50
CA VAL A 77 18.30 2.08 -3.02
C VAL A 77 16.78 1.90 -2.94
N TYR A 78 16.15 2.28 -1.83
CA TYR A 78 14.70 2.19 -1.68
C TYR A 78 13.97 3.01 -2.75
N LEU A 79 14.37 4.25 -3.01
CA LEU A 79 13.77 5.09 -4.04
C LEU A 79 13.94 4.49 -5.44
N PHE A 80 15.11 3.95 -5.73
CA PHE A 80 15.38 3.23 -6.98
C PHE A 80 14.46 2.02 -7.16
N MET A 81 14.24 1.24 -6.09
CA MET A 81 13.31 0.10 -6.13
C MET A 81 11.85 0.54 -6.26
N LEU A 82 11.47 1.69 -5.68
CA LEU A 82 10.14 2.27 -5.90
C LEU A 82 9.93 2.67 -7.37
N GLU A 83 10.95 3.26 -8.02
CA GLU A 83 10.84 3.60 -9.44
C GLU A 83 10.62 2.38 -10.33
N ARG A 84 11.23 1.24 -9.99
CA ARG A 84 11.16 0.01 -10.80
C ARG A 84 9.96 -0.86 -10.52
N TYR A 85 9.62 -1.04 -9.25
CA TYR A 85 8.66 -2.05 -8.78
C TYR A 85 7.51 -1.48 -7.95
N GLY A 86 7.59 -0.18 -7.62
CA GLY A 86 6.63 0.47 -6.76
C GLY A 86 5.34 0.87 -7.48
N LYS A 87 4.37 1.28 -6.67
CA LYS A 87 3.13 1.87 -7.16
C LYS A 87 3.31 3.36 -7.40
N PHE A 88 2.84 3.81 -8.54
CA PHE A 88 2.87 5.23 -8.92
C PHE A 88 1.55 5.65 -9.55
N THR A 89 1.36 6.96 -9.69
CA THR A 89 0.34 7.57 -10.51
C THR A 89 0.96 8.58 -11.46
N HIS A 90 0.36 8.73 -12.63
CA HIS A 90 0.70 9.80 -13.56
C HIS A 90 -0.13 11.04 -13.23
N ILE A 91 0.53 12.16 -13.16
CA ILE A 91 -0.14 13.45 -13.06
C ILE A 91 0.39 14.42 -14.11
N LEU A 92 -0.44 15.36 -14.45
CA LEU A 92 -0.13 16.43 -15.39
C LEU A 92 -0.37 17.75 -14.69
N VAL A 93 0.68 18.53 -14.53
CA VAL A 93 0.66 19.76 -13.74
C VAL A 93 1.28 20.91 -14.50
N LYS A 94 0.94 22.14 -14.11
CA LYS A 94 1.62 23.34 -14.61
C LYS A 94 3.04 23.41 -14.06
N PRO A 95 4.00 24.00 -14.82
CA PRO A 95 5.39 24.09 -14.34
C PRO A 95 5.54 24.74 -12.96
N GLU A 96 4.73 25.74 -12.65
CA GLU A 96 4.80 26.47 -11.37
C GLU A 96 4.39 25.66 -10.13
N VAL A 97 3.71 24.52 -10.29
CA VAL A 97 3.29 23.68 -9.14
C VAL A 97 4.15 22.42 -8.97
N VAL A 98 5.14 22.19 -9.83
CA VAL A 98 6.01 21.01 -9.79
C VAL A 98 6.66 20.83 -8.42
N GLU A 99 7.23 21.90 -7.86
CA GLU A 99 7.91 21.83 -6.56
C GLU A 99 6.92 21.58 -5.41
N ALA A 100 5.71 22.12 -5.47
CA ALA A 100 4.67 21.82 -4.47
C ALA A 100 4.26 20.35 -4.49
N VAL A 101 4.20 19.74 -5.69
CA VAL A 101 3.94 18.31 -5.84
C VAL A 101 5.08 17.49 -5.25
N ARG A 102 6.34 17.82 -5.53
CA ARG A 102 7.51 17.12 -5.00
C ARG A 102 7.52 17.04 -3.48
N LEU A 103 7.08 18.11 -2.82
CA LEU A 103 7.03 18.16 -1.34
C LEU A 103 5.93 17.26 -0.73
N GLN A 104 4.91 16.89 -1.50
CA GLN A 104 3.78 16.10 -1.00
C GLN A 104 3.94 14.59 -1.21
N TRP A 105 4.81 14.19 -2.14
CA TRP A 105 4.99 12.79 -2.52
C TRP A 105 6.29 12.21 -1.98
N ARG A 106 6.31 10.88 -1.85
CA ARG A 106 7.52 10.17 -1.35
C ARG A 106 8.69 10.31 -2.33
N GLU A 107 8.39 10.18 -3.60
CA GLU A 107 9.33 10.37 -4.70
C GLU A 107 8.56 10.81 -5.94
N THR A 108 9.21 11.58 -6.81
CA THR A 108 8.63 12.03 -8.07
C THR A 108 9.65 12.02 -9.19
N LYS A 109 9.19 11.77 -10.41
CA LYS A 109 10.02 11.80 -11.62
C LYS A 109 9.31 12.58 -12.71
N ILE A 110 9.98 13.60 -13.27
CA ILE A 110 9.51 14.26 -14.50
C ILE A 110 9.79 13.33 -15.66
N VAL A 111 8.77 12.99 -16.43
CA VAL A 111 8.89 12.09 -17.59
C VAL A 111 8.73 12.80 -18.92
N GLY A 112 8.26 14.05 -18.93
CA GLY A 112 8.13 14.84 -20.12
C GLY A 112 7.44 16.17 -19.90
N GLU A 113 7.45 16.98 -20.95
CA GLU A 113 6.70 18.22 -21.04
C GLU A 113 5.76 18.16 -22.24
N THR A 114 4.62 18.80 -22.14
CA THR A 114 3.61 18.84 -23.21
C THR A 114 2.88 20.18 -23.19
N GLN A 115 2.00 20.39 -24.14
CA GLN A 115 1.11 21.55 -24.15
C GLN A 115 -0.35 21.08 -24.24
N ILE A 116 -1.20 21.69 -23.42
CA ILE A 116 -2.66 21.52 -23.50
C ILE A 116 -3.28 22.90 -23.67
N ASP A 117 -4.06 23.08 -24.73
CA ASP A 117 -4.69 24.36 -25.10
C ASP A 117 -3.68 25.52 -25.12
N GLY A 118 -2.47 25.25 -25.66
CA GLY A 118 -1.39 26.23 -25.74
C GLY A 118 -0.68 26.54 -24.40
N LYS A 119 -1.01 25.86 -23.32
CA LYS A 119 -0.41 26.05 -22.01
C LYS A 119 0.63 24.95 -21.76
N PRO A 120 1.83 25.30 -21.25
CA PRO A 120 2.85 24.32 -20.93
C PRO A 120 2.42 23.46 -19.72
N MET A 121 2.64 22.16 -19.81
CA MET A 121 2.32 21.18 -18.79
C MET A 121 3.49 20.22 -18.63
N VAL A 122 3.72 19.77 -17.39
CA VAL A 122 4.76 18.82 -17.01
C VAL A 122 4.10 17.50 -16.64
N GLN A 123 4.56 16.43 -17.27
CA GLN A 123 4.16 15.05 -16.93
C GLN A 123 5.06 14.52 -15.82
N MET A 124 4.45 14.05 -14.76
CA MET A 124 5.18 13.52 -13.61
C MET A 124 4.66 12.13 -13.24
N LEU A 125 5.59 11.25 -12.84
CA LEU A 125 5.31 10.06 -12.05
C LEU A 125 5.43 10.43 -10.58
N CYS A 126 4.42 10.08 -9.80
CA CYS A 126 4.40 10.30 -8.35
C CYS A 126 4.30 8.94 -7.65
N PHE A 127 5.33 8.57 -6.89
CA PHE A 127 5.46 7.27 -6.26
C PHE A 127 4.90 7.27 -4.85
N PHE A 128 4.04 6.30 -4.57
CA PHE A 128 3.52 6.07 -3.23
C PHE A 128 4.60 5.39 -2.37
N GLY A 129 4.74 5.82 -1.12
CA GLY A 129 5.58 5.11 -0.16
C GLY A 129 5.05 3.71 0.15
N SER A 130 5.92 2.73 0.29
CA SER A 130 5.53 1.34 0.55
C SER A 130 4.67 1.16 1.82
N SER A 131 4.65 2.13 2.73
CA SER A 131 3.76 2.12 3.92
C SER A 131 2.26 2.16 3.57
N THR A 132 1.91 2.64 2.38
CA THR A 132 0.52 2.73 1.91
C THR A 132 0.08 1.52 1.09
N TYR A 133 1.00 0.59 0.76
CA TYR A 133 0.73 -0.55 -0.09
C TYR A 133 -0.16 -1.59 0.59
N ASP A 134 -1.04 -2.21 -0.16
CA ASP A 134 -1.67 -3.45 0.24
C ASP A 134 -0.71 -4.65 0.13
N SER A 135 -1.18 -5.84 0.47
CA SER A 135 -0.33 -7.04 0.46
C SER A 135 0.19 -7.40 -0.93
N ALA A 136 -0.62 -7.25 -1.97
CA ALA A 136 -0.22 -7.56 -3.35
C ALA A 136 0.78 -6.54 -3.90
N GLU A 137 0.55 -5.26 -3.65
CA GLU A 137 1.45 -4.17 -4.03
C GLU A 137 2.82 -4.32 -3.34
N PHE A 138 2.79 -4.65 -2.05
CA PHE A 138 4.02 -4.87 -1.28
C PHE A 138 4.76 -6.13 -1.73
N SER A 139 4.06 -7.22 -2.02
CA SER A 139 4.66 -8.44 -2.54
C SER A 139 5.35 -8.20 -3.88
N ARG A 140 4.76 -7.39 -4.75
CA ARG A 140 5.40 -7.01 -6.02
C ARG A 140 6.71 -6.26 -5.81
N LEU A 141 6.71 -5.27 -4.89
CA LEU A 141 7.95 -4.54 -4.55
C LEU A 141 9.00 -5.48 -3.96
N LEU A 142 8.62 -6.32 -3.00
CA LEU A 142 9.54 -7.24 -2.34
C LEU A 142 10.12 -8.26 -3.31
N ASN A 143 9.31 -8.82 -4.21
CA ASN A 143 9.79 -9.73 -5.26
C ASN A 143 10.76 -9.06 -6.22
N GLY A 144 10.49 -7.80 -6.61
CA GLY A 144 11.42 -7.03 -7.41
C GLY A 144 12.77 -6.85 -6.71
N VAL A 145 12.76 -6.52 -5.41
CA VAL A 145 13.99 -6.40 -4.61
C VAL A 145 14.74 -7.74 -4.52
N ILE A 146 14.02 -8.85 -4.33
CA ILE A 146 14.61 -10.20 -4.31
C ILE A 146 15.25 -10.55 -5.66
N SER A 147 14.56 -10.23 -6.76
CA SER A 147 15.10 -10.46 -8.10
C SER A 147 16.42 -9.70 -8.32
N GLU A 148 16.48 -8.44 -7.90
CA GLU A 148 17.73 -7.65 -7.96
C GLU A 148 18.84 -8.28 -7.11
N MET A 149 18.54 -8.79 -5.90
CA MET A 149 19.52 -9.49 -5.08
C MET A 149 20.05 -10.74 -5.79
N GLN A 150 19.18 -11.52 -6.42
CA GLN A 150 19.56 -12.73 -7.17
C GLN A 150 20.44 -12.39 -8.38
N ASP A 151 20.09 -11.35 -9.13
CA ASP A 151 20.89 -10.87 -10.28
C ASP A 151 22.27 -10.38 -9.84
N MET A 152 22.38 -9.85 -8.63
CA MET A 152 23.63 -9.43 -8.01
C MET A 152 24.37 -10.56 -7.27
N HIS A 153 23.87 -11.80 -7.30
CA HIS A 153 24.39 -12.96 -6.58
C HIS A 153 24.50 -12.76 -5.06
N LEU A 154 23.57 -11.98 -4.47
CA LEU A 154 23.49 -11.78 -3.04
C LEU A 154 22.62 -12.87 -2.38
N GLU A 155 22.94 -13.22 -1.14
CA GLU A 155 22.13 -14.16 -0.37
C GLU A 155 20.78 -13.53 0.00
N VAL A 156 19.68 -14.18 -0.36
CA VAL A 156 18.33 -13.76 0.03
C VAL A 156 18.03 -14.28 1.43
N PRO A 157 17.62 -13.40 2.38
CA PRO A 157 17.29 -13.84 3.73
C PRO A 157 16.21 -14.92 3.75
N ALA A 158 16.55 -16.09 4.32
CA ALA A 158 15.66 -17.26 4.37
C ALA A 158 14.67 -17.18 5.54
N SER A 159 13.85 -16.12 5.62
CA SER A 159 12.77 -16.09 6.61
C SER A 159 11.62 -17.02 6.20
N ALA A 160 10.99 -17.68 7.18
CA ALA A 160 9.82 -18.54 6.94
C ALA A 160 8.68 -17.73 6.26
N GLU A 161 8.62 -16.46 6.53
CA GLU A 161 7.64 -15.53 5.99
C GLU A 161 7.93 -15.14 4.53
N MET A 162 9.20 -15.01 4.15
CA MET A 162 9.62 -14.86 2.76
C MET A 162 9.15 -16.06 1.93
N LYS A 163 9.35 -17.27 2.42
CA LYS A 163 8.84 -18.49 1.76
C LYS A 163 7.32 -18.50 1.66
N ALA A 164 6.61 -18.04 2.68
CA ALA A 164 5.15 -17.94 2.67
C ALA A 164 4.65 -16.88 1.67
N ILE A 165 5.32 -15.73 1.56
CA ILE A 165 4.99 -14.68 0.58
C ILE A 165 5.23 -15.20 -0.84
N LEU A 166 6.39 -15.79 -1.10
CA LEU A 166 6.71 -16.37 -2.41
C LEU A 166 5.73 -17.48 -2.80
N ALA A 167 5.43 -18.41 -1.88
CA ALA A 167 4.46 -19.48 -2.12
C ALA A 167 3.01 -18.98 -2.33
N SER A 168 2.65 -17.83 -1.76
CA SER A 168 1.34 -17.22 -1.97
C SER A 168 1.19 -16.57 -3.35
N LEU A 169 2.30 -16.24 -3.99
CA LEU A 169 2.36 -15.62 -5.32
C LEU A 169 2.34 -16.69 -6.42
N GLU A 170 3.03 -17.83 -6.24
CA GLU A 170 3.02 -18.95 -7.17
C GLU A 170 1.64 -19.62 -7.31
N LYS A 171 0.75 -19.46 -6.33
CA LYS A 171 -0.63 -20.01 -6.38
C LYS A 171 -1.64 -19.13 -7.13
N LYS A 172 -1.23 -17.95 -7.65
CA LYS A 172 -2.13 -16.99 -8.33
C LYS A 172 -1.88 -16.89 -9.84
N GLU A 173 -0.94 -17.65 -10.37
CA GLU A 173 -0.80 -17.95 -11.81
C GLU A 173 -1.60 -19.23 -12.16
#